data_941fe00325f7e609fec28ac542f33d81
#
_entry.id   941fe00325f7e609fec28ac542f33d81
#
_cell.length_a   1.000
_cell.length_b   1.000
_cell.length_c   1.000
_cell.angle_alpha   90.00
_cell.angle_beta   90.00
_cell.angle_gamma   90.00
#
_symmetry.space_group_name_H-M   'P 1'
#
loop_
_entity.id
_entity.type
_entity.pdbx_description
1 polymer ?
#
loop_
_entity_poly.entity_id
_entity_poly.type
_entity_poly.pdbx_seq_one_letter_code
_entity_poly.pdbx_strand_id
1 'polypeptide(L)'
;MPEVRYVAIGDSFTEGVGDELPDGRVRGWADLVAEGWATALGAPIEYANLAIRGKLIGPIVAEQLEPALALGPTHLSFNGGGNDILRPRADVDRIVQLFAHVVRRCDEEGVALILLSGADPTRQLPMGRVMKRRGDVLSRAVERHLADRPDIIRAYNWFDEELATPRFWSDDRLHMNTRGHHRVAARVLDALGVARPREWWDLSGAAPHDAPHGVAYYRAHVVPWVRRRLTGTSSGDGREPKFGGGWTTIEPATR
;
A
#
# COMPACT_ATOMS: atom_id res chain seq x y z
N MET A 1 -15.44 20.63 12.35
CA MET A 1 -14.16 19.90 12.28
C MET A 1 -13.58 20.18 10.92
N PRO A 2 -12.27 20.26 10.74
CA PRO A 2 -11.71 20.39 9.40
C PRO A 2 -12.17 19.18 8.56
N GLU A 3 -12.60 19.49 7.33
CA GLU A 3 -13.00 18.47 6.36
C GLU A 3 -11.80 17.55 6.08
N VAL A 4 -12.00 16.22 6.17
CA VAL A 4 -10.93 15.25 5.88
C VAL A 4 -10.81 15.14 4.36
N ARG A 5 -9.62 15.45 3.87
CA ARG A 5 -9.20 15.30 2.47
C ARG A 5 -8.01 14.36 2.42
N TYR A 6 -8.26 13.10 2.09
CA TYR A 6 -7.27 12.04 2.15
C TYR A 6 -6.80 11.65 0.75
N VAL A 7 -5.48 11.71 0.51
CA VAL A 7 -4.86 11.25 -0.74
C VAL A 7 -3.90 10.09 -0.47
N ALA A 8 -3.91 9.08 -1.34
CA ALA A 8 -3.00 7.94 -1.27
C ALA A 8 -2.07 7.90 -2.49
N ILE A 9 -0.76 7.74 -2.25
CA ILE A 9 0.24 7.55 -3.29
C ILE A 9 1.03 6.27 -3.03
N GLY A 10 1.47 5.60 -4.10
CA GLY A 10 2.20 4.34 -3.99
C GLY A 10 2.18 3.49 -5.25
N ASP A 11 2.33 2.20 -5.07
CA ASP A 11 2.34 1.19 -6.12
C ASP A 11 1.11 0.27 -6.07
N SER A 12 1.24 -0.99 -6.53
CA SER A 12 0.15 -1.98 -6.55
C SER A 12 -0.48 -2.24 -5.19
N PHE A 13 0.29 -2.14 -4.11
CA PHE A 13 -0.22 -2.33 -2.76
C PHE A 13 -1.21 -1.22 -2.38
N THR A 14 -0.93 0.02 -2.73
CA THR A 14 -1.81 1.17 -2.49
C THR A 14 -2.94 1.27 -3.53
N GLU A 15 -2.69 0.86 -4.79
CA GLU A 15 -3.73 0.75 -5.81
C GLU A 15 -4.80 -0.29 -5.42
N GLY A 16 -4.43 -1.34 -4.68
CA GLY A 16 -5.34 -2.36 -4.18
C GLY A 16 -5.39 -3.64 -5.00
N VAL A 17 -4.30 -3.95 -5.74
CA VAL A 17 -4.20 -5.19 -6.53
C VAL A 17 -4.32 -6.41 -5.62
N GLY A 18 -5.19 -7.35 -6.00
CA GLY A 18 -5.53 -8.55 -5.25
C GLY A 18 -6.86 -8.46 -4.47
N ASP A 19 -7.50 -7.29 -4.46
CA ASP A 19 -8.86 -7.10 -3.96
C ASP A 19 -9.77 -6.61 -5.11
N GLU A 20 -10.00 -7.50 -6.08
CA GLU A 20 -10.85 -7.25 -7.23
C GLU A 20 -12.33 -7.35 -6.85
N LEU A 21 -13.10 -6.34 -7.20
CA LEU A 21 -14.55 -6.31 -7.08
C LEU A 21 -15.22 -7.03 -8.27
N PRO A 22 -16.49 -7.46 -8.15
CA PRO A 22 -17.21 -8.14 -9.22
C PRO A 22 -17.30 -7.34 -10.53
N ASP A 23 -17.20 -6.02 -10.46
CA ASP A 23 -17.21 -5.11 -11.63
C ASP A 23 -15.83 -4.92 -12.27
N GLY A 24 -14.80 -5.62 -11.77
CA GLY A 24 -13.43 -5.56 -12.25
C GLY A 24 -12.60 -4.38 -11.72
N ARG A 25 -13.18 -3.50 -10.93
CA ARG A 25 -12.39 -2.48 -10.19
C ARG A 25 -11.59 -3.14 -9.09
N VAL A 26 -10.44 -2.58 -8.78
CA VAL A 26 -9.68 -2.98 -7.60
C VAL A 26 -10.05 -2.05 -6.44
N ARG A 27 -10.35 -2.65 -5.29
CA ARG A 27 -10.43 -1.95 -4.01
C ARG A 27 -9.12 -2.24 -3.27
N GLY A 28 -8.78 -1.55 -2.25
CA GLY A 28 -7.58 -1.87 -1.48
C GLY A 28 -7.64 -1.24 -0.11
N TRP A 29 -6.56 -1.38 0.65
CA TRP A 29 -6.50 -0.85 2.00
C TRP A 29 -6.76 0.67 2.05
N ALA A 30 -6.31 1.44 1.05
CA ALA A 30 -6.48 2.89 1.03
C ALA A 30 -7.94 3.30 0.83
N ASP A 31 -8.67 2.60 -0.05
CA ASP A 31 -10.11 2.79 -0.24
C ASP A 31 -10.88 2.41 1.03
N LEU A 32 -10.52 1.27 1.65
CA LEU A 32 -11.11 0.82 2.90
C LEU A 32 -10.84 1.81 4.06
N VAL A 33 -9.66 2.43 4.12
CA VAL A 33 -9.38 3.50 5.09
C VAL A 33 -10.33 4.67 4.88
N ALA A 34 -10.54 5.11 3.64
CA ALA A 34 -11.46 6.20 3.33
C ALA A 34 -12.91 5.85 3.75
N GLU A 35 -13.37 4.64 3.42
CA GLU A 35 -14.70 4.13 3.82
C GLU A 35 -14.87 4.05 5.36
N GLY A 36 -13.87 3.47 6.03
CA GLY A 36 -13.87 3.36 7.49
C GLY A 36 -13.81 4.71 8.20
N TRP A 37 -13.04 5.65 7.64
CA TRP A 37 -12.90 7.00 8.20
C TRP A 37 -14.21 7.80 8.07
N ALA A 38 -14.80 7.84 6.86
CA ALA A 38 -16.11 8.46 6.66
C ALA A 38 -17.18 7.88 7.60
N THR A 39 -17.20 6.55 7.73
CA THR A 39 -18.15 5.84 8.61
C THR A 39 -17.94 6.20 10.09
N ALA A 40 -16.71 6.27 10.55
CA ALA A 40 -16.39 6.63 11.93
C ALA A 40 -16.72 8.08 12.25
N LEU A 41 -16.57 8.99 11.28
CA LEU A 41 -16.96 10.39 11.40
C LEU A 41 -18.47 10.60 11.31
N GLY A 42 -19.22 9.67 10.66
CA GLY A 42 -20.62 9.85 10.32
C GLY A 42 -20.84 11.00 9.32
N ALA A 43 -19.83 11.30 8.50
CA ALA A 43 -19.81 12.40 7.53
C ALA A 43 -18.96 12.02 6.32
N PRO A 44 -19.25 12.57 5.12
CA PRO A 44 -18.44 12.31 3.93
C PRO A 44 -17.02 12.87 4.07
N ILE A 45 -16.09 12.22 3.37
CA ILE A 45 -14.71 12.72 3.20
C ILE A 45 -14.35 12.78 1.72
N GLU A 46 -13.40 13.66 1.37
CA GLU A 46 -12.80 13.66 0.05
C GLU A 46 -11.64 12.67 0.01
N TYR A 47 -11.60 11.84 -1.03
CA TYR A 47 -10.58 10.82 -1.22
C TYR A 47 -10.02 10.83 -2.64
N ALA A 48 -8.70 10.64 -2.79
CA ALA A 48 -8.05 10.41 -4.07
C ALA A 48 -7.00 9.31 -3.93
N ASN A 49 -6.81 8.50 -4.97
CA ASN A 49 -5.79 7.46 -5.01
C ASN A 49 -5.00 7.56 -6.33
N LEU A 50 -3.77 8.06 -6.23
CA LEU A 50 -2.88 8.27 -7.37
C LEU A 50 -1.92 7.08 -7.59
N ALA A 51 -2.04 6.03 -6.81
CA ALA A 51 -1.15 4.88 -6.89
C ALA A 51 -1.28 4.13 -8.23
N ILE A 52 -0.14 3.74 -8.77
CA ILE A 52 -0.04 2.95 -10.01
C ILE A 52 0.83 1.73 -9.78
N ARG A 53 0.29 0.54 -10.07
CA ARG A 53 0.98 -0.75 -9.91
C ARG A 53 2.31 -0.82 -10.65
N GLY A 54 3.27 -1.52 -10.06
CA GLY A 54 4.56 -1.78 -10.67
C GLY A 54 5.56 -0.61 -10.62
N LYS A 55 5.15 0.56 -10.11
CA LYS A 55 6.06 1.71 -9.95
C LYS A 55 7.12 1.42 -8.89
N LEU A 56 8.34 1.91 -9.15
CA LEU A 56 9.40 2.03 -8.15
C LEU A 56 9.21 3.31 -7.34
N ILE A 57 9.89 3.42 -6.22
CA ILE A 57 9.77 4.59 -5.35
C ILE A 57 10.16 5.91 -6.07
N GLY A 58 11.18 5.89 -6.92
CA GLY A 58 11.57 7.08 -7.69
C GLY A 58 10.43 7.65 -8.54
N PRO A 59 9.83 6.87 -9.46
CA PRO A 59 8.63 7.25 -10.20
C PRO A 59 7.42 7.61 -9.32
N ILE A 60 7.19 6.91 -8.19
CA ILE A 60 6.09 7.30 -7.26
C ILE A 60 6.31 8.73 -6.80
N VAL A 61 7.50 9.05 -6.30
CA VAL A 61 7.81 10.40 -5.80
C VAL A 61 7.79 11.45 -6.92
N ALA A 62 8.35 11.13 -8.09
CA ALA A 62 8.45 12.09 -9.19
C ALA A 62 7.11 12.40 -9.87
N GLU A 63 6.19 11.43 -9.93
CA GLU A 63 4.97 11.54 -10.74
C GLU A 63 3.69 11.68 -9.90
N GLN A 64 3.70 11.28 -8.61
CA GLN A 64 2.50 11.26 -7.79
C GLN A 64 2.54 12.28 -6.64
N LEU A 65 3.72 12.62 -6.08
CA LEU A 65 3.80 13.45 -4.87
C LEU A 65 3.29 14.88 -5.12
N GLU A 66 3.85 15.60 -6.08
CA GLU A 66 3.42 16.97 -6.34
C GLU A 66 1.97 17.07 -6.84
N PRO A 67 1.48 16.19 -7.74
CA PRO A 67 0.06 16.15 -8.06
C PRO A 67 -0.83 15.88 -6.84
N ALA A 68 -0.43 15.00 -5.92
CA ALA A 68 -1.18 14.73 -4.70
C ALA A 68 -1.24 15.96 -3.77
N LEU A 69 -0.10 16.64 -3.57
CA LEU A 69 -0.04 17.87 -2.75
C LEU A 69 -0.82 19.01 -3.39
N ALA A 70 -0.80 19.13 -4.72
CA ALA A 70 -1.59 20.15 -5.45
C ALA A 70 -3.11 20.00 -5.27
N LEU A 71 -3.60 18.80 -4.92
CA LEU A 71 -4.99 18.62 -4.52
C LEU A 71 -5.32 19.31 -3.18
N GLY A 72 -4.34 19.73 -2.39
CA GLY A 72 -4.49 20.36 -1.08
C GLY A 72 -5.07 19.40 -0.03
N PRO A 73 -4.50 18.21 0.17
CA PRO A 73 -5.01 17.24 1.14
C PRO A 73 -4.75 17.70 2.58
N THR A 74 -5.54 17.17 3.52
CA THR A 74 -5.23 17.26 4.95
C THR A 74 -4.32 16.10 5.38
N HIS A 75 -4.43 14.94 4.69
CA HIS A 75 -3.66 13.73 4.98
C HIS A 75 -3.18 13.09 3.68
N LEU A 76 -1.93 12.66 3.67
CA LEU A 76 -1.33 11.91 2.57
C LEU A 76 -0.78 10.58 3.10
N SER A 77 -1.19 9.45 2.50
CA SER A 77 -0.54 8.17 2.78
C SER A 77 0.49 7.83 1.71
N PHE A 78 1.64 7.34 2.16
CA PHE A 78 2.74 6.97 1.29
C PHE A 78 3.26 5.56 1.59
N ASN A 79 3.38 4.77 0.53
CA ASN A 79 4.08 3.49 0.50
C ASN A 79 4.96 3.40 -0.74
N GLY A 80 6.16 2.84 -0.61
CA GLY A 80 7.07 2.64 -1.73
C GLY A 80 8.29 1.80 -1.37
N GLY A 81 9.08 1.42 -2.36
CA GLY A 81 10.31 0.64 -2.17
C GLY A 81 10.14 -0.88 -2.24
N GLY A 82 8.90 -1.39 -2.16
CA GLY A 82 8.61 -2.82 -2.29
C GLY A 82 9.10 -3.40 -3.62
N ASN A 83 8.82 -2.71 -4.72
CA ASN A 83 9.29 -3.12 -6.04
C ASN A 83 10.81 -2.95 -6.22
N ASP A 84 11.41 -2.01 -5.50
CA ASP A 84 12.86 -1.75 -5.55
C ASP A 84 13.64 -2.91 -4.93
N ILE A 85 13.25 -3.39 -3.74
CA ILE A 85 13.94 -4.51 -3.06
C ILE A 85 13.85 -5.83 -3.83
N LEU A 86 12.88 -5.97 -4.73
CA LEU A 86 12.80 -7.10 -5.65
C LEU A 86 13.84 -7.03 -6.77
N ARG A 87 14.57 -5.92 -6.95
CA ARG A 87 15.63 -5.77 -7.94
C ARG A 87 17.00 -6.16 -7.37
N PRO A 88 17.92 -6.71 -8.19
CA PRO A 88 19.22 -7.18 -7.71
C PRO A 88 20.09 -6.12 -7.04
N ARG A 89 19.95 -4.86 -7.43
CA ARG A 89 20.76 -3.72 -6.97
C ARG A 89 19.88 -2.62 -6.39
N ALA A 90 19.08 -2.96 -5.37
CA ALA A 90 18.32 -1.95 -4.64
C ALA A 90 19.27 -1.05 -3.84
N ASP A 91 19.21 0.24 -4.10
CA ASP A 91 19.95 1.27 -3.36
C ASP A 91 19.10 1.76 -2.19
N VAL A 92 19.34 1.18 -1.02
CA VAL A 92 18.56 1.48 0.22
C VAL A 92 18.76 2.93 0.66
N ASP A 93 19.98 3.48 0.52
CA ASP A 93 20.24 4.87 0.93
C ASP A 93 19.46 5.85 0.05
N ARG A 94 19.42 5.58 -1.25
CA ARG A 94 18.60 6.36 -2.19
C ARG A 94 17.11 6.27 -1.86
N ILE A 95 16.62 5.08 -1.51
CA ILE A 95 15.22 4.89 -1.11
C ILE A 95 14.92 5.70 0.15
N VAL A 96 15.78 5.65 1.17
CA VAL A 96 15.61 6.44 2.42
C VAL A 96 15.60 7.94 2.14
N GLN A 97 16.46 8.44 1.23
CA GLN A 97 16.45 9.86 0.81
C GLN A 97 15.13 10.27 0.17
N LEU A 98 14.48 9.37 -0.60
CA LEU A 98 13.18 9.64 -1.19
C LEU A 98 12.08 9.66 -0.12
N PHE A 99 12.13 8.79 0.89
CA PHE A 99 11.24 8.90 2.05
C PHE A 99 11.41 10.24 2.78
N ALA A 100 12.66 10.65 3.03
CA ALA A 100 12.96 11.94 3.66
C ALA A 100 12.45 13.13 2.82
N HIS A 101 12.49 13.02 1.49
CA HIS A 101 11.93 14.03 0.60
C HIS A 101 10.41 14.14 0.74
N VAL A 102 9.69 13.00 0.75
CA VAL A 102 8.23 13.00 0.96
C VAL A 102 7.86 13.63 2.31
N VAL A 103 8.56 13.26 3.38
CA VAL A 103 8.37 13.86 4.72
C VAL A 103 8.51 15.37 4.66
N ARG A 104 9.62 15.88 4.12
CA ARG A 104 9.87 17.31 4.03
C ARG A 104 8.78 18.04 3.22
N ARG A 105 8.34 17.47 2.09
CA ARG A 105 7.29 18.09 1.27
C ARG A 105 5.95 18.14 2.00
N CYS A 106 5.60 17.10 2.75
CA CYS A 106 4.38 17.12 3.57
C CYS A 106 4.47 18.17 4.68
N ASP A 107 5.65 18.34 5.32
CA ASP A 107 5.88 19.38 6.33
C ASP A 107 5.71 20.80 5.75
N GLU A 108 6.31 21.04 4.58
CA GLU A 108 6.24 22.33 3.88
C GLU A 108 4.80 22.72 3.52
N GLU A 109 3.95 21.75 3.19
CA GLU A 109 2.54 21.97 2.83
C GLU A 109 1.58 21.82 4.03
N GLY A 110 2.09 21.49 5.23
CA GLY A 110 1.26 21.29 6.42
C GLY A 110 0.33 20.08 6.34
N VAL A 111 0.73 19.05 5.58
CA VAL A 111 -0.06 17.83 5.35
C VAL A 111 0.37 16.74 6.34
N ALA A 112 -0.58 16.13 7.04
CA ALA A 112 -0.32 15.00 7.92
C ALA A 112 0.08 13.75 7.11
N LEU A 113 1.29 13.23 7.37
CA LEU A 113 1.80 12.06 6.65
C LEU A 113 1.43 10.77 7.37
N ILE A 114 0.83 9.83 6.64
CA ILE A 114 0.59 8.44 7.02
C ILE A 114 1.60 7.58 6.28
N LEU A 115 2.58 7.05 6.99
CA LEU A 115 3.65 6.25 6.40
C LEU A 115 3.41 4.77 6.62
N LEU A 116 3.41 4.01 5.50
CA LEU A 116 3.28 2.56 5.56
C LEU A 116 4.53 1.86 5.05
N SER A 117 4.87 0.73 5.65
CA SER A 117 5.63 -0.31 4.96
C SER A 117 4.66 -1.26 4.25
N GLY A 118 5.09 -1.89 3.15
CA GLY A 118 4.42 -3.06 2.61
C GLY A 118 4.44 -4.21 3.63
N ALA A 119 3.58 -5.21 3.45
CA ALA A 119 3.65 -6.46 4.19
C ALA A 119 4.68 -7.41 3.57
N ASP A 120 5.10 -8.43 4.33
CA ASP A 120 6.15 -9.37 3.92
C ASP A 120 5.59 -10.58 3.14
N PRO A 121 5.72 -10.65 1.79
CA PRO A 121 5.27 -11.78 0.98
C PRO A 121 6.30 -12.90 0.92
N THR A 122 7.48 -12.71 1.50
CA THR A 122 8.68 -13.49 1.17
C THR A 122 8.62 -14.96 1.58
N ARG A 123 7.77 -15.31 2.55
CA ARG A 123 7.58 -16.72 2.96
C ARG A 123 7.00 -17.59 1.83
N GLN A 124 6.38 -16.98 0.84
CA GLN A 124 5.66 -17.67 -0.23
C GLN A 124 6.33 -17.51 -1.60
N LEU A 125 7.33 -16.65 -1.72
CA LEU A 125 7.99 -16.32 -2.98
C LEU A 125 9.26 -17.14 -3.20
N PRO A 126 9.58 -17.48 -4.47
CA PRO A 126 10.90 -17.96 -4.85
C PRO A 126 11.98 -16.95 -4.41
N MET A 127 13.12 -17.43 -3.92
CA MET A 127 14.19 -16.56 -3.38
C MET A 127 13.79 -15.66 -2.20
N GLY A 128 12.72 -16.00 -1.50
CA GLY A 128 12.15 -15.19 -0.41
C GLY A 128 13.15 -14.77 0.66
N ARG A 129 14.14 -15.62 1.02
CA ARG A 129 15.18 -15.27 2.01
C ARG A 129 16.00 -14.04 1.61
N VAL A 130 16.35 -13.91 0.33
CA VAL A 130 17.10 -12.75 -0.18
C VAL A 130 16.23 -11.50 -0.14
N MET A 131 14.97 -11.62 -0.56
CA MET A 131 14.01 -10.51 -0.54
C MET A 131 13.71 -10.07 0.91
N LYS A 132 13.52 -11.03 1.81
CA LYS A 132 13.33 -10.76 3.26
C LYS A 132 14.46 -9.92 3.82
N ARG A 133 15.71 -10.35 3.60
CA ARG A 133 16.88 -9.62 4.09
C ARG A 133 16.91 -8.16 3.59
N ARG A 134 16.59 -7.95 2.32
CA ARG A 134 16.56 -6.59 1.73
C ARG A 134 15.44 -5.76 2.31
N GLY A 135 14.26 -6.33 2.47
CA GLY A 135 13.11 -5.67 3.09
C GLY A 135 13.37 -5.33 4.56
N ASP A 136 14.00 -6.24 5.32
CA ASP A 136 14.39 -5.99 6.70
C ASP A 136 15.38 -4.81 6.81
N VAL A 137 16.35 -4.76 5.90
CA VAL A 137 17.33 -3.65 5.86
C VAL A 137 16.62 -2.33 5.53
N LEU A 138 15.76 -2.32 4.51
CA LEU A 138 15.01 -1.12 4.13
C LEU A 138 14.08 -0.65 5.27
N SER A 139 13.23 -1.54 5.81
CA SER A 139 12.28 -1.17 6.85
C SER A 139 12.98 -0.58 8.07
N ARG A 140 14.05 -1.23 8.54
CA ARG A 140 14.84 -0.71 9.67
C ARG A 140 15.58 0.59 9.34
N ALA A 141 16.02 0.80 8.09
CA ALA A 141 16.66 2.04 7.68
C ALA A 141 15.69 3.22 7.69
N VAL A 142 14.47 3.03 7.17
CA VAL A 142 13.40 4.04 7.22
C VAL A 142 12.99 4.33 8.65
N GLU A 143 12.76 3.29 9.48
CA GLU A 143 12.41 3.45 10.90
C GLU A 143 13.46 4.26 11.66
N ARG A 144 14.76 3.95 11.49
CA ARG A 144 15.84 4.70 12.14
C ARG A 144 15.92 6.15 11.65
N HIS A 145 15.75 6.37 10.36
CA HIS A 145 15.82 7.72 9.76
C HIS A 145 14.71 8.63 10.30
N LEU A 146 13.56 8.06 10.63
CA LEU A 146 12.39 8.78 11.10
C LEU A 146 12.14 8.62 12.60
N ALA A 147 13.10 8.10 13.36
CA ALA A 147 12.92 7.82 14.80
C ALA A 147 12.50 9.06 15.61
N ASP A 148 13.04 10.22 15.27
CA ASP A 148 12.80 11.50 15.97
C ASP A 148 11.59 12.27 15.44
N ARG A 149 10.69 11.61 14.67
CA ARG A 149 9.48 12.22 14.05
C ARG A 149 8.21 11.56 14.60
N PRO A 150 7.83 11.81 15.87
CA PRO A 150 6.62 11.23 16.47
C PRO A 150 5.31 11.72 15.84
N ASP A 151 5.36 12.82 15.12
CA ASP A 151 4.27 13.45 14.39
C ASP A 151 3.83 12.67 13.14
N ILE A 152 4.68 11.79 12.61
CA ILE A 152 4.33 10.93 11.47
C ILE A 152 3.45 9.77 11.94
N ILE A 153 2.28 9.61 11.34
CA ILE A 153 1.39 8.48 11.60
C ILE A 153 1.97 7.23 10.93
N ARG A 154 2.21 6.16 11.69
CA ARG A 154 2.91 4.96 11.18
C ARG A 154 2.04 3.72 11.22
N ALA A 155 1.93 3.04 10.07
CA ALA A 155 1.29 1.74 9.93
C ALA A 155 2.28 0.75 9.29
N TYR A 156 3.25 0.26 10.10
CA TYR A 156 4.27 -0.66 9.61
C TYR A 156 3.74 -2.10 9.58
N ASN A 157 3.76 -2.70 8.40
CA ASN A 157 3.22 -4.04 8.16
C ASN A 157 4.32 -5.10 7.93
N TRP A 158 5.56 -4.68 7.64
CA TRP A 158 6.64 -5.58 7.23
C TRP A 158 6.97 -6.65 8.28
N PHE A 159 6.90 -6.29 9.56
CA PHE A 159 7.18 -7.20 10.68
C PHE A 159 5.93 -7.82 11.30
N ASP A 160 4.76 -7.68 10.67
CA ASP A 160 3.55 -8.39 11.11
C ASP A 160 3.60 -9.85 10.69
N GLU A 161 3.91 -10.74 11.64
CA GLU A 161 4.01 -12.19 11.44
C GLU A 161 2.69 -12.80 10.96
N GLU A 162 1.57 -12.24 11.35
CA GLU A 162 0.24 -12.67 10.94
C GLU A 162 0.02 -12.39 9.46
N LEU A 163 0.31 -11.15 9.01
CA LEU A 163 0.23 -10.76 7.59
C LEU A 163 1.18 -11.58 6.69
N ALA A 164 2.26 -12.12 7.22
CA ALA A 164 3.16 -12.99 6.47
C ALA A 164 2.58 -14.39 6.18
N THR A 165 1.39 -14.73 6.71
CA THR A 165 0.75 -16.04 6.49
C THR A 165 -0.01 -16.07 5.16
N PRO A 166 -0.12 -17.26 4.48
CA PRO A 166 -0.73 -17.37 3.14
C PRO A 166 -2.17 -16.86 3.02
N ARG A 167 -2.95 -16.89 4.09
CA ARG A 167 -4.37 -16.50 4.10
C ARG A 167 -4.64 -15.03 3.75
N PHE A 168 -3.61 -14.17 3.76
CA PHE A 168 -3.72 -12.74 3.45
C PHE A 168 -3.26 -12.38 2.04
N TRP A 169 -2.84 -13.37 1.26
CA TRP A 169 -2.26 -13.18 -0.07
C TRP A 169 -3.16 -13.75 -1.16
N SER A 170 -3.15 -13.12 -2.31
CA SER A 170 -3.83 -13.61 -3.51
C SER A 170 -3.06 -14.79 -4.15
N ASP A 171 -3.60 -15.37 -5.21
CA ASP A 171 -3.02 -16.52 -5.91
C ASP A 171 -1.60 -16.27 -6.43
N ASP A 172 -1.26 -15.02 -6.72
CA ASP A 172 0.08 -14.65 -7.18
C ASP A 172 1.12 -14.59 -6.06
N ARG A 173 0.70 -14.70 -4.79
CA ARG A 173 1.52 -14.70 -3.58
C ARG A 173 2.35 -13.42 -3.38
N LEU A 174 2.10 -12.40 -4.15
CA LEU A 174 2.80 -11.12 -4.11
C LEU A 174 1.87 -9.99 -3.66
N HIS A 175 0.62 -10.02 -4.11
CA HIS A 175 -0.39 -9.03 -3.75
C HIS A 175 -1.29 -9.57 -2.64
N MET A 176 -1.78 -8.68 -1.81
CA MET A 176 -2.72 -9.05 -0.75
C MET A 176 -4.09 -9.36 -1.33
N ASN A 177 -4.79 -10.31 -0.72
CA ASN A 177 -6.21 -10.51 -0.99
C ASN A 177 -7.08 -9.55 -0.15
N THR A 178 -8.39 -9.61 -0.30
CA THR A 178 -9.38 -8.82 0.44
C THR A 178 -9.10 -8.78 1.95
N ARG A 179 -8.77 -9.91 2.57
CA ARG A 179 -8.48 -9.99 4.01
C ARG A 179 -7.21 -9.25 4.39
N GLY A 180 -6.17 -9.37 3.55
CA GLY A 180 -4.92 -8.65 3.74
C GLY A 180 -5.15 -7.14 3.71
N HIS A 181 -5.91 -6.68 2.73
CA HIS A 181 -6.26 -5.26 2.61
C HIS A 181 -7.10 -4.77 3.79
N HIS A 182 -8.10 -5.54 4.26
CA HIS A 182 -8.87 -5.21 5.47
C HIS A 182 -7.96 -5.06 6.70
N ARG A 183 -7.03 -5.99 6.91
CA ARG A 183 -6.11 -5.94 8.06
C ARG A 183 -5.19 -4.74 8.02
N VAL A 184 -4.67 -4.39 6.83
CA VAL A 184 -3.85 -3.17 6.66
C VAL A 184 -4.68 -1.93 6.92
N ALA A 185 -5.90 -1.84 6.36
CA ALA A 185 -6.79 -0.72 6.60
C ALA A 185 -7.14 -0.54 8.08
N ALA A 186 -7.45 -1.65 8.78
CA ALA A 186 -7.69 -1.63 10.21
C ALA A 186 -6.50 -1.07 11.00
N ARG A 187 -5.27 -1.45 10.62
CA ARG A 187 -4.04 -0.94 11.24
C ARG A 187 -3.82 0.55 11.00
N VAL A 188 -4.13 1.04 9.79
CA VAL A 188 -4.04 2.47 9.47
C VAL A 188 -5.07 3.26 10.29
N LEU A 189 -6.32 2.79 10.38
CA LEU A 189 -7.35 3.43 11.20
C LEU A 189 -6.97 3.45 12.69
N ASP A 190 -6.42 2.34 13.21
CA ASP A 190 -5.90 2.31 14.59
C ASP A 190 -4.78 3.35 14.80
N ALA A 191 -3.86 3.49 13.83
CA ALA A 191 -2.78 4.48 13.90
C ALA A 191 -3.29 5.93 13.82
N LEU A 192 -4.41 6.16 13.14
CA LEU A 192 -5.12 7.43 13.08
C LEU A 192 -5.96 7.71 14.34
N GLY A 193 -6.13 6.74 15.25
CA GLY A 193 -7.07 6.84 16.37
C GLY A 193 -8.54 6.80 15.93
N VAL A 194 -8.83 6.25 14.75
CA VAL A 194 -10.17 6.16 14.15
C VAL A 194 -10.76 4.79 14.43
N ALA A 195 -12.04 4.76 14.83
CA ALA A 195 -12.75 3.50 15.06
C ALA A 195 -12.83 2.69 13.75
N ARG A 196 -12.52 1.42 13.82
CA ARG A 196 -12.57 0.49 12.69
C ARG A 196 -13.62 -0.60 12.86
N PRO A 197 -14.11 -1.20 11.75
CA PRO A 197 -14.95 -2.39 11.82
C PRO A 197 -14.22 -3.56 12.51
N ARG A 198 -14.88 -4.24 13.43
CA ARG A 198 -14.27 -5.36 14.19
C ARG A 198 -13.93 -6.54 13.30
N GLU A 199 -14.76 -6.82 12.31
CA GLU A 199 -14.61 -7.92 11.35
C GLU A 199 -13.37 -7.80 10.48
N TRP A 200 -12.79 -6.61 10.32
CA TRP A 200 -11.52 -6.42 9.59
C TRP A 200 -10.30 -6.96 10.33
N TRP A 201 -10.45 -7.17 11.63
CA TRP A 201 -9.39 -7.72 12.47
C TRP A 201 -9.66 -9.16 12.89
N ASP A 202 -10.93 -9.52 13.05
CA ASP A 202 -11.34 -10.85 13.47
C ASP A 202 -11.28 -11.83 12.28
N LEU A 203 -10.44 -12.83 12.41
CA LEU A 203 -10.22 -13.87 11.41
C LEU A 203 -10.92 -15.20 11.78
N SER A 204 -11.73 -15.19 12.82
CA SER A 204 -12.51 -16.36 13.22
C SER A 204 -13.49 -16.73 12.08
N GLY A 205 -13.42 -17.97 11.61
CA GLY A 205 -14.26 -18.48 10.53
C GLY A 205 -13.73 -18.31 9.11
N ALA A 206 -12.53 -17.77 8.93
CA ALA A 206 -11.92 -17.64 7.61
C ALA A 206 -11.40 -19.00 7.10
N ALA A 207 -11.96 -19.50 6.00
CA ALA A 207 -11.44 -20.70 5.32
C ALA A 207 -9.97 -20.49 4.88
N PRO A 208 -9.14 -21.54 4.88
CA PRO A 208 -7.81 -21.48 4.28
C PRO A 208 -7.92 -21.06 2.81
N HIS A 209 -7.01 -20.21 2.36
CA HIS A 209 -6.88 -19.89 0.95
C HIS A 209 -6.02 -20.97 0.29
N ASP A 210 -6.59 -21.70 -0.67
CA ASP A 210 -5.91 -22.77 -1.41
C ASP A 210 -5.32 -22.17 -2.70
N ALA A 211 -4.14 -21.53 -2.56
CA ALA A 211 -3.46 -20.89 -3.69
C ALA A 211 -2.90 -21.96 -4.66
N PRO A 212 -2.87 -21.67 -5.98
CA PRO A 212 -2.29 -22.57 -6.98
C PRO A 212 -0.87 -23.02 -6.62
N HIS A 213 -0.56 -24.28 -6.85
CA HIS A 213 0.74 -24.87 -6.55
C HIS A 213 1.46 -25.38 -7.82
N GLY A 214 2.79 -25.57 -7.73
CA GLY A 214 3.58 -26.21 -8.78
C GLY A 214 3.65 -25.44 -10.09
N VAL A 215 3.65 -26.16 -11.22
CA VAL A 215 3.85 -25.61 -12.58
C VAL A 215 2.78 -24.60 -12.97
N ALA A 216 1.53 -24.78 -12.52
CA ALA A 216 0.43 -23.85 -12.81
C ALA A 216 0.72 -22.46 -12.24
N TYR A 217 1.19 -22.35 -11.01
CA TYR A 217 1.61 -21.10 -10.38
C TYR A 217 2.74 -20.39 -11.18
N TYR A 218 3.78 -21.14 -11.55
CA TYR A 218 4.89 -20.57 -12.32
C TYR A 218 4.43 -20.01 -13.67
N ARG A 219 3.57 -20.75 -14.40
CA ARG A 219 3.06 -20.30 -15.71
C ARG A 219 2.15 -19.08 -15.59
N ALA A 220 1.27 -19.07 -14.60
CA ALA A 220 0.29 -17.99 -14.44
C ALA A 220 0.91 -16.70 -13.91
N HIS A 221 1.86 -16.79 -12.96
CA HIS A 221 2.31 -15.62 -12.20
C HIS A 221 3.79 -15.30 -12.38
N VAL A 222 4.69 -16.30 -12.28
CA VAL A 222 6.14 -16.06 -12.30
C VAL A 222 6.64 -15.74 -13.71
N VAL A 223 6.25 -16.51 -14.72
CA VAL A 223 6.71 -16.31 -16.11
C VAL A 223 6.31 -14.94 -16.65
N PRO A 224 5.06 -14.46 -16.54
CA PRO A 224 4.69 -13.11 -16.98
C PRO A 224 5.46 -12.01 -16.24
N TRP A 225 5.69 -12.19 -14.94
CA TRP A 225 6.47 -11.25 -14.14
C TRP A 225 7.94 -11.18 -14.60
N VAL A 226 8.60 -12.33 -14.82
CA VAL A 226 9.97 -12.40 -15.35
C VAL A 226 10.04 -11.76 -16.74
N ARG A 227 9.09 -12.09 -17.63
CA ARG A 227 9.03 -11.52 -18.97
C ARG A 227 8.97 -10.00 -18.95
N ARG A 228 8.06 -9.41 -18.16
CA ARG A 228 7.98 -7.94 -18.00
C ARG A 228 9.31 -7.34 -17.53
N ARG A 229 9.99 -8.01 -16.61
CA ARG A 229 11.32 -7.56 -16.16
C ARG A 229 12.39 -7.57 -17.24
N LEU A 230 12.39 -8.58 -18.10
CA LEU A 230 13.34 -8.70 -19.20
C LEU A 230 13.05 -7.69 -20.33
N THR A 231 11.78 -7.35 -20.55
CA THR A 231 11.36 -6.39 -21.58
C THR A 231 11.34 -4.93 -21.09
N GLY A 232 11.64 -4.69 -19.81
CA GLY A 232 11.60 -3.33 -19.23
C GLY A 232 10.20 -2.75 -19.10
N THR A 233 9.15 -3.58 -19.26
CA THR A 233 7.74 -3.13 -19.15
C THR A 233 7.20 -3.31 -17.73
N SER A 234 6.21 -2.49 -17.37
CA SER A 234 5.48 -2.58 -16.10
C SER A 234 4.01 -2.92 -16.33
N SER A 235 3.38 -3.57 -15.35
CA SER A 235 1.93 -3.78 -15.37
C SER A 235 1.14 -2.46 -15.21
N GLY A 236 1.82 -1.39 -14.85
CA GLY A 236 1.26 -0.04 -14.73
C GLY A 236 1.45 0.85 -15.94
N ASP A 237 2.14 0.38 -17.00
CA ASP A 237 2.38 1.19 -18.19
C ASP A 237 1.07 1.55 -18.88
N GLY A 238 0.86 2.84 -19.15
CA GLY A 238 -0.37 3.36 -19.78
C GLY A 238 -1.61 3.34 -18.88
N ARG A 239 -1.46 3.09 -17.57
CA ARG A 239 -2.57 3.19 -16.61
C ARG A 239 -2.67 4.60 -16.04
N GLU A 240 -3.91 5.00 -15.83
CA GLU A 240 -4.24 6.22 -15.08
C GLU A 240 -4.60 5.89 -13.63
N PRO A 241 -4.44 6.87 -12.71
CA PRO A 241 -4.89 6.76 -11.34
C PRO A 241 -6.39 6.47 -11.22
N LYS A 242 -6.81 5.89 -10.11
CA LYS A 242 -8.23 5.77 -9.79
C LYS A 242 -8.91 7.13 -9.80
N PHE A 243 -10.18 7.15 -10.16
CA PHE A 243 -11.00 8.37 -10.17
C PHE A 243 -10.42 9.50 -11.04
N GLY A 244 -9.63 9.18 -12.06
CA GLY A 244 -8.96 10.16 -12.92
C GLY A 244 -7.92 11.02 -12.20
N GLY A 245 -7.42 10.56 -11.04
CA GLY A 245 -6.44 11.30 -10.23
C GLY A 245 -6.99 12.50 -9.47
N GLY A 246 -8.33 12.66 -9.43
CA GLY A 246 -9.00 13.73 -8.69
C GLY A 246 -9.72 13.24 -7.43
N TRP A 247 -10.43 14.17 -6.78
CA TRP A 247 -11.24 13.85 -5.61
C TRP A 247 -12.48 13.03 -5.99
N THR A 248 -12.82 12.09 -5.11
CA THR A 248 -14.12 11.42 -5.06
C THR A 248 -14.64 11.51 -3.63
N THR A 249 -15.93 11.75 -3.48
CA THR A 249 -16.59 11.80 -2.17
C THR A 249 -16.90 10.38 -1.70
N ILE A 250 -16.47 10.04 -0.50
CA ILE A 250 -16.79 8.77 0.17
C ILE A 250 -17.81 9.05 1.24
N GLU A 251 -19.02 8.48 1.06
CA GLU A 251 -20.11 8.58 2.03
C GLU A 251 -19.91 7.59 3.18
N PRO A 252 -20.36 7.92 4.40
CA PRO A 252 -20.38 6.96 5.50
C PRO A 252 -21.28 5.78 5.15
N ALA A 253 -20.85 4.55 5.51
CA ALA A 253 -21.71 3.39 5.37
C ALA A 253 -22.98 3.55 6.20
N THR A 254 -24.13 3.28 5.60
CA THR A 254 -25.41 3.22 6.32
C THR A 254 -25.36 2.03 7.27
N ARG A 255 -25.66 2.28 8.55
CA ARG A 255 -25.76 1.24 9.59
C ARG A 255 -26.96 0.35 9.39
#